data_f7626dc72fcfbe608f071a9aaadb498f
#
_entry.id   f7626dc72fcfbe608f071a9aaadb498f
#
_cell.length_a   1.000
_cell.length_b   1.000
_cell.length_c   1.000
_cell.angle_alpha   90.00
_cell.angle_beta   90.00
_cell.angle_gamma   90.00
#
_symmetry.space_group_name_H-M   'P 1'
#
loop_
_entity.id
_entity.type
_entity.pdbx_description
1 polymer ?
#
loop_
_entity_poly.entity_id
_entity_poly.type
_entity_poly.pdbx_seq_one_letter_code
_entity_poly.pdbx_strand_id
1 'polypeptide(L)' 'NVEQIIYESADLIYHLLVMLKKFDITPDQVYEELEKREGKTGLRD' A
#
# COMPACT_ATOMS: atom_id res chain seq x y z
N ASN A 1 -11.78 -12.31 -12.69
CA ASN A 1 -10.86 -13.44 -12.58
C ASN A 1 -9.88 -13.17 -11.44
N VAL A 2 -9.87 -14.07 -10.47
CA VAL A 2 -9.10 -13.86 -9.26
C VAL A 2 -7.59 -13.80 -9.54
N GLU A 3 -7.13 -14.65 -10.42
CA GLU A 3 -5.70 -14.65 -10.74
C GLU A 3 -5.26 -13.33 -11.34
N GLN A 4 -6.11 -12.76 -12.17
CA GLN A 4 -5.77 -11.49 -12.77
C GLN A 4 -5.79 -10.36 -11.74
N ILE A 5 -6.71 -10.43 -10.81
CA ILE A 5 -6.76 -9.43 -9.75
C ILE A 5 -5.50 -9.48 -8.91
N ILE A 6 -5.06 -10.69 -8.59
CA ILE A 6 -3.84 -10.87 -7.83
C ILE A 6 -2.64 -10.33 -8.61
N TYR A 7 -2.59 -10.64 -9.89
CA TYR A 7 -1.49 -10.17 -10.72
C TYR A 7 -1.43 -8.64 -10.76
N GLU A 8 -2.58 -8.02 -11.00
CA GLU A 8 -2.61 -6.58 -11.09
C GLU A 8 -2.31 -5.92 -9.76
N SER A 9 -2.77 -6.56 -8.67
CA SER A 9 -2.48 -6.02 -7.35
C SER A 9 -0.99 -6.08 -7.05
N ALA A 10 -0.35 -7.17 -7.41
CA ALA A 10 1.08 -7.31 -7.20
C ALA A 10 1.84 -6.26 -8.01
N ASP A 11 1.39 -6.02 -9.22
CA ASP A 11 2.03 -5.03 -10.06
C ASP A 11 1.90 -3.63 -9.45
N LEU A 12 0.74 -3.33 -8.94
CA LEU A 12 0.49 -2.05 -8.30
C LEU A 12 1.38 -1.86 -7.08
N ILE A 13 1.46 -2.89 -6.25
CA ILE A 13 2.30 -2.82 -5.07
C ILE A 13 3.77 -2.70 -5.45
N TYR A 14 4.17 -3.41 -6.48
CA TYR A 14 5.56 -3.32 -6.93
C TYR A 14 5.91 -1.89 -7.33
N HIS A 15 5.06 -1.26 -8.13
CA HIS A 15 5.31 0.11 -8.55
C HIS A 15 5.32 1.06 -7.36
N LEU A 16 4.43 0.81 -6.40
CA LEU A 16 4.37 1.64 -5.22
C LEU A 16 5.68 1.54 -4.44
N LEU A 17 6.17 0.32 -4.23
CA LEU A 17 7.39 0.13 -3.46
C LEU A 17 8.60 0.75 -4.15
N VAL A 18 8.64 0.66 -5.47
CA VAL A 18 9.73 1.28 -6.22
C VAL A 18 9.71 2.79 -6.02
N MET A 19 8.52 3.38 -6.07
CA MET A 19 8.40 4.81 -5.90
C MET A 19 8.81 5.23 -4.49
N LEU A 20 8.36 4.47 -3.49
CA LEU A 20 8.71 4.80 -2.11
C LEU A 20 10.20 4.74 -1.89
N LYS A 21 10.84 3.72 -2.45
CA LYS A 21 12.27 3.59 -2.30
C LYS A 21 12.99 4.77 -2.96
N LYS A 22 12.49 5.21 -4.09
CA LYS A 22 13.10 6.31 -4.79
C LYS A 22 13.12 7.58 -3.96
N PHE A 23 12.07 7.78 -3.17
CA PHE A 23 11.97 8.97 -2.34
C PHE A 23 12.31 8.70 -0.89
N ASP A 24 12.85 7.52 -0.61
CA ASP A 24 13.31 7.19 0.74
C ASP A 24 12.16 7.21 1.75
N ILE A 25 11.02 6.72 1.33
CA ILE A 25 9.85 6.64 2.19
C ILE A 25 9.59 5.19 2.53
N THR A 26 9.26 4.90 3.78
CA THR A 26 9.00 3.52 4.18
C THR A 26 7.51 3.21 4.05
N PRO A 27 7.17 1.93 3.85
CA PRO A 27 5.75 1.55 3.83
C PRO A 27 5.02 1.90 5.12
N ASP A 28 5.73 1.88 6.25
CA ASP A 28 5.10 2.22 7.52
C ASP A 28 4.58 3.65 7.53
N GLN A 29 5.28 4.55 6.87
CA GLN A 29 4.82 5.92 6.79
C GLN A 29 3.50 6.02 6.03
N VAL A 30 3.36 5.20 5.00
CA VAL A 30 2.14 5.18 4.23
C VAL A 30 1.00 4.60 5.07
N TYR A 31 1.27 3.55 5.83
CA TYR A 31 0.25 2.96 6.69
C TYR A 31 -0.22 3.93 7.75
N GLU A 32 0.69 4.72 8.28
CA GLU A 32 0.32 5.73 9.27
C GLU A 32 -0.65 6.74 8.68
N GLU A 33 -0.41 7.11 7.44
CA GLU A 33 -1.30 8.05 6.78
C GLU A 33 -2.69 7.46 6.58
N LEU A 34 -2.74 6.17 6.25
CA LEU A 34 -4.02 5.51 6.09
C LEU A 34 -4.78 5.45 7.40
N GLU A 35 -4.08 5.20 8.49
CA GLU A 35 -4.72 5.17 9.79
C GLU A 35 -5.30 6.52 10.15
N LYS A 36 -4.58 7.57 9.82
CA LYS A 36 -5.07 8.90 10.10
C LYS A 36 -6.38 9.18 9.36
N ARG A 37 -6.43 8.77 8.11
CA ARG A 37 -7.59 9.04 7.29
C ARG A 37 -8.81 8.27 7.77
N GLU A 38 -8.57 7.06 8.23
CA GLU A 38 -9.68 6.20 8.63
C GLU A 38 -10.16 6.51 10.03
N GLY A 39 -9.37 7.23 10.78
CA GLY A 39 -9.73 7.50 12.16
C GLY A 39 -9.44 6.30 13.05
N LYS A 40 -9.02 5.21 12.48
CA LYS A 40 -8.62 4.03 13.21
C LYS A 40 -8.03 3.11 12.16
N THR A 41 -7.51 1.99 12.60
CA THR A 41 -6.88 1.16 11.64
C THR A 41 -7.90 0.50 10.85
N GLY A 42 -8.20 0.93 9.75
CA GLY A 42 -9.20 0.36 8.90
C GLY A 42 -8.88 -1.01 8.41
N LEU A 43 -7.67 -1.43 8.58
CA LEU A 43 -7.32 -2.74 8.11
C LEU A 43 -7.74 -3.83 9.01
N ARG A 44 -8.18 -3.49 10.19
CA ARG A 44 -8.54 -4.44 11.06
C ARG A 44 -9.94 -4.43 11.19
N ASP A 45 -10.67 -4.30 11.17
CA ASP A 45 -11.98 -4.27 11.34
C ASP A 45 -12.59 -5.05 11.06
#